data_a6b7f847b42b3d81b0c35cdd06bfdff1
#
_entry.id   a6b7f847b42b3d81b0c35cdd06bfdff1
#
_cell.length_a   1.000
_cell.length_b   1.000
_cell.length_c   1.000
_cell.angle_alpha   90.00
_cell.angle_beta   90.00
_cell.angle_gamma   90.00
#
_symmetry.space_group_name_H-M   'P 1'
#
loop_
_entity.id
_entity.type
_entity.pdbx_description
1 polymer ?
#
loop_
_entity_poly.entity_id
_entity_poly.type
_entity_poly.pdbx_seq_one_letter_code
_entity_poly.pdbx_strand_id
1 'polypeptide(L)'
;TQDWSLRVPLIDGQGNFGSMDPDPPASMRYTEARLAKTAMVLLNDLDKDTVDFQPNYDASRDEPTVLPARFPNLLVNGAGGIAVGMATNIPPHNLGEVVDATLAMIERQLEGGPDITLEELMAIVPGPDFPTGAMMLGQGGARNAYATGRGSIMMRATHIIEEGRNDRQSIVLTSIPFQVGKSGLVEKIAEAARDKRIEGVADIRDESNREGVRVVIELKRDATAEVVLNQLWRHTPAQSSFPANMLAIRGGRPEMMGLKDILSAFIAFREEVITRRCKFELAKARDRAHILLGLVVAVSNLDEVVRIIRGSNSPAAAREALLAREWPIGEIAPYIRLVEAIEGEMEDTATYRLSEIQVKAILDLRLHRLTALGRDEIGKELGELASEIEELLSILADRVKLYGVMREELVAVRDEFATPRKXXXXRWLPPPPMASTTRI
;
A
#
# COMPACT_ATOMS: atom_id res chain seq x y z
N THR A 1 9.68 -10.15 -8.16
CA THR A 1 9.27 -10.13 -9.58
C THR A 1 8.28 -11.24 -9.94
N GLN A 2 8.19 -12.29 -9.12
CA GLN A 2 7.39 -13.48 -9.45
C GLN A 2 5.90 -13.20 -9.24
N ASP A 3 5.15 -13.17 -10.33
CA ASP A 3 3.73 -12.83 -10.30
C ASP A 3 2.83 -13.99 -9.84
N TRP A 4 3.42 -15.17 -9.64
CA TRP A 4 2.73 -16.32 -9.03
C TRP A 4 2.98 -16.41 -7.52
N SER A 5 3.90 -15.61 -6.99
CA SER A 5 4.21 -15.55 -5.56
C SER A 5 3.58 -14.34 -4.87
N LEU A 6 3.59 -13.17 -5.52
CA LEU A 6 3.02 -11.93 -5.00
C LEU A 6 1.79 -11.54 -5.80
N ARG A 7 0.72 -11.18 -5.10
CA ARG A 7 -0.51 -10.69 -5.77
C ARG A 7 -0.26 -9.37 -6.49
N VAL A 8 0.55 -8.50 -5.87
CA VAL A 8 0.97 -7.22 -6.45
C VAL A 8 2.50 -7.17 -6.35
N PRO A 9 3.20 -7.54 -7.42
CA PRO A 9 4.66 -7.55 -7.39
C PRO A 9 5.24 -6.15 -7.11
N LEU A 10 6.30 -6.10 -6.31
CA LEU A 10 6.94 -4.86 -5.89
C LEU A 10 8.24 -4.57 -6.64
N ILE A 11 8.74 -5.55 -7.40
CA ILE A 11 9.96 -5.42 -8.20
C ILE A 11 9.63 -5.77 -9.64
N ASP A 12 9.96 -4.87 -10.56
CA ASP A 12 9.92 -5.15 -11.99
C ASP A 12 11.23 -5.81 -12.39
N GLY A 13 11.13 -6.99 -13.01
CA GLY A 13 12.29 -7.71 -13.46
C GLY A 13 12.32 -7.86 -14.98
N GLN A 14 13.52 -7.90 -15.52
CA GLN A 14 13.74 -8.26 -16.94
C GLN A 14 14.71 -9.41 -16.99
N GLY A 15 14.30 -10.49 -17.65
CA GLY A 15 15.07 -11.72 -17.72
C GLY A 15 14.35 -12.87 -17.01
N ASN A 16 15.10 -13.94 -16.76
CA ASN A 16 14.57 -15.18 -16.17
C ASN A 16 14.71 -15.15 -14.64
N PHE A 17 13.60 -15.02 -13.94
CA PHE A 17 13.52 -15.05 -12.47
C PHE A 17 12.90 -16.34 -11.94
N GLY A 18 12.90 -17.41 -12.76
CA GLY A 18 12.31 -18.70 -12.39
C GLY A 18 10.94 -18.90 -13.03
N SER A 19 10.28 -19.98 -12.65
CA SER A 19 8.93 -20.31 -13.13
C SER A 19 8.10 -20.91 -12.01
N MET A 20 6.84 -21.20 -12.27
CA MET A 20 5.96 -21.90 -11.31
C MET A 20 6.45 -23.32 -11.02
N ASP A 21 7.25 -23.89 -11.89
CA ASP A 21 8.02 -25.09 -11.62
C ASP A 21 9.28 -24.68 -10.84
N PRO A 22 9.94 -25.60 -10.13
CA PRO A 22 11.12 -25.24 -9.36
C PRO A 22 12.36 -25.01 -10.22
N ASP A 23 12.21 -24.25 -11.30
CA ASP A 23 13.33 -23.85 -12.14
C ASP A 23 14.11 -22.72 -11.47
N PRO A 24 15.44 -22.83 -11.41
CA PRO A 24 16.22 -21.74 -10.81
C PRO A 24 16.22 -20.51 -11.72
N PRO A 25 16.35 -19.33 -11.14
CA PRO A 25 16.52 -18.14 -11.97
C PRO A 25 17.87 -18.12 -12.67
N ALA A 26 17.98 -17.33 -13.72
CA ALA A 26 19.25 -17.12 -14.41
C ALA A 26 20.26 -16.45 -13.48
N SER A 27 21.56 -16.56 -13.82
CA SER A 27 22.60 -15.82 -13.11
C SER A 27 22.29 -14.32 -13.12
N MET A 28 22.61 -13.65 -12.03
CA MET A 28 22.29 -12.21 -11.84
C MET A 28 22.86 -11.32 -12.95
N ARG A 29 23.96 -11.73 -13.60
CA ARG A 29 24.53 -10.96 -14.70
C ARG A 29 23.64 -10.89 -15.94
N TYR A 30 22.60 -11.73 -16.00
CA TYR A 30 21.67 -11.78 -17.14
C TYR A 30 20.33 -11.11 -16.87
N THR A 31 20.15 -10.57 -15.65
CA THR A 31 18.85 -10.01 -15.26
C THR A 31 19.00 -8.56 -14.82
N GLU A 32 17.89 -7.83 -14.94
CA GLU A 32 17.77 -6.46 -14.44
C GLU A 32 16.59 -6.41 -13.50
N ALA A 33 16.68 -5.56 -12.48
CA ALA A 33 15.60 -5.38 -11.51
C ALA A 33 15.49 -3.90 -11.15
N ARG A 34 14.26 -3.43 -10.97
CA ARG A 34 13.97 -2.08 -10.51
C ARG A 34 12.68 -2.10 -9.69
N LEU A 35 12.48 -1.07 -8.88
CA LEU A 35 11.25 -0.96 -8.10
C LEU A 35 10.06 -0.79 -9.04
N ALA A 36 9.00 -1.55 -8.77
CA ALA A 36 7.72 -1.34 -9.45
C ALA A 36 7.07 -0.05 -8.94
N LYS A 37 6.14 0.51 -9.71
CA LYS A 37 5.39 1.70 -9.28
C LYS A 37 4.65 1.46 -7.97
N THR A 38 4.16 0.24 -7.76
CA THR A 38 3.48 -0.14 -6.50
C THR A 38 4.41 -0.05 -5.29
N ALA A 39 5.70 -0.38 -5.48
CA ALA A 39 6.69 -0.26 -4.39
C ALA A 39 6.94 1.21 -4.03
N MET A 40 6.90 2.11 -5.02
CA MET A 40 7.08 3.55 -4.75
C MET A 40 5.98 4.08 -3.84
N VAL A 41 4.77 3.54 -3.95
CA VAL A 41 3.63 3.93 -3.11
C VAL A 41 3.84 3.51 -1.64
N LEU A 42 4.63 2.45 -1.41
CA LEU A 42 5.00 2.05 -0.05
C LEU A 42 6.07 2.98 0.55
N LEU A 43 6.83 3.68 -0.30
CA LEU A 43 7.95 4.53 0.10
C LEU A 43 7.61 6.02 0.10
N ASN A 44 6.46 6.41 -0.42
CA ASN A 44 6.07 7.82 -0.52
C ASN A 44 6.14 8.49 0.85
N ASP A 45 6.75 9.68 0.89
CA ASP A 45 6.86 10.51 2.09
C ASP A 45 7.81 9.93 3.16
N LEU A 46 8.65 8.96 2.80
CA LEU A 46 9.65 8.41 3.73
C LEU A 46 10.60 9.49 4.26
N ASP A 47 10.87 10.52 3.46
CA ASP A 47 11.78 11.64 3.77
C ASP A 47 11.09 12.79 4.52
N LYS A 48 9.86 12.60 5.01
CA LYS A 48 9.07 13.66 5.66
C LYS A 48 8.76 13.36 7.12
N ASP A 49 9.66 12.66 7.79
CA ASP A 49 9.55 12.33 9.22
C ASP A 49 8.24 11.58 9.55
N THR A 50 7.75 10.79 8.60
CA THR A 50 6.47 10.09 8.75
C THR A 50 6.57 8.84 9.61
N VAL A 51 7.76 8.23 9.68
CA VAL A 51 8.03 7.00 10.45
C VAL A 51 9.33 7.15 11.21
N ASP A 52 9.49 6.32 12.25
CA ASP A 52 10.71 6.30 13.04
C ASP A 52 11.82 5.54 12.33
N PHE A 53 13.06 5.93 12.59
CA PHE A 53 14.25 5.27 12.07
C PHE A 53 15.05 4.66 13.22
N GLN A 54 15.84 3.66 12.89
CA GLN A 54 16.72 2.96 13.83
C GLN A 54 18.03 2.62 13.12
N PRO A 55 19.14 2.40 13.86
CA PRO A 55 20.36 1.94 13.23
C PRO A 55 20.16 0.57 12.58
N ASN A 56 20.84 0.35 11.44
CA ASN A 56 20.85 -0.97 10.80
C ASN A 56 21.78 -1.93 11.60
N TYR A 57 21.98 -3.14 11.08
CA TYR A 57 22.66 -4.22 11.80
C TYR A 57 24.08 -3.87 12.28
N ASP A 58 24.80 -3.01 11.55
CA ASP A 58 26.18 -2.62 11.91
C ASP A 58 26.28 -1.14 12.31
N ALA A 59 25.15 -0.48 12.48
CA ALA A 59 25.04 0.94 12.85
C ALA A 59 25.75 1.89 11.87
N SER A 60 25.99 1.44 10.65
CA SER A 60 26.60 2.29 9.62
C SER A 60 25.60 3.28 8.99
N ARG A 61 24.30 2.97 9.05
CA ARG A 61 23.23 3.79 8.51
C ARG A 61 21.96 3.61 9.34
N ASP A 62 21.06 4.55 9.20
CA ASP A 62 19.71 4.41 9.77
C ASP A 62 18.75 3.85 8.73
N GLU A 63 17.82 3.04 9.21
CA GLU A 63 16.75 2.46 8.38
C GLU A 63 15.40 2.71 9.02
N PRO A 64 14.32 2.80 8.22
CA PRO A 64 12.99 2.97 8.81
C PRO A 64 12.55 1.72 9.56
N THR A 65 11.84 1.92 10.67
CA THR A 65 11.28 0.80 11.44
C THR A 65 10.09 0.15 10.73
N VAL A 66 9.33 0.96 9.97
CA VAL A 66 8.24 0.53 9.09
C VAL A 66 8.23 1.45 7.87
N LEU A 67 7.61 1.03 6.79
CA LEU A 67 7.43 1.89 5.62
C LEU A 67 6.13 2.67 5.72
N PRO A 68 6.07 3.93 5.24
CA PRO A 68 4.84 4.73 5.27
C PRO A 68 3.88 4.33 4.15
N ALA A 69 3.47 3.08 4.14
CA ALA A 69 2.71 2.45 3.09
C ALA A 69 1.34 3.11 2.88
N ARG A 70 0.99 3.41 1.63
CA ARG A 70 -0.30 4.01 1.28
C ARG A 70 -1.40 2.99 1.03
N PHE A 71 -1.08 1.71 1.06
CA PHE A 71 -2.09 0.64 1.02
C PHE A 71 -1.64 -0.47 1.99
N PRO A 72 -2.58 -1.28 2.50
CA PRO A 72 -2.23 -2.30 3.50
C PRO A 72 -1.58 -3.52 2.85
N ASN A 73 -0.28 -3.39 2.57
CA ASN A 73 0.49 -4.41 1.85
C ASN A 73 0.50 -5.76 2.57
N LEU A 74 0.38 -5.77 3.89
CA LEU A 74 0.30 -7.02 4.66
C LEU A 74 -0.86 -7.90 4.18
N LEU A 75 -2.01 -7.30 3.90
CA LEU A 75 -3.17 -8.03 3.35
C LEU A 75 -3.02 -8.28 1.85
N VAL A 76 -2.54 -7.27 1.10
CA VAL A 76 -2.50 -7.38 -0.36
C VAL A 76 -1.55 -8.50 -0.80
N ASN A 77 -0.33 -8.54 -0.26
CA ASN A 77 0.64 -9.57 -0.65
C ASN A 77 0.76 -10.70 0.35
N GLY A 78 0.12 -10.57 1.51
CA GLY A 78 0.21 -11.58 2.54
C GLY A 78 1.59 -11.61 3.18
N ALA A 79 1.80 -12.61 4.03
CA ALA A 79 3.08 -12.82 4.70
C ALA A 79 3.17 -14.28 5.14
N GLY A 80 4.38 -14.82 5.15
CA GLY A 80 4.61 -16.16 5.65
C GLY A 80 5.95 -16.19 6.36
N GLY A 81 5.98 -16.79 7.54
CA GLY A 81 7.22 -16.86 8.29
C GLY A 81 7.11 -17.75 9.52
N ILE A 82 8.23 -18.32 9.89
CA ILE A 82 8.34 -19.22 11.05
C ILE A 82 9.43 -18.68 11.97
N ALA A 83 9.06 -18.45 13.21
CA ALA A 83 10.00 -18.02 14.25
C ALA A 83 9.91 -18.99 15.43
N VAL A 84 10.80 -18.83 16.38
CA VAL A 84 10.74 -19.65 17.60
C VAL A 84 9.52 -19.24 18.41
N GLY A 85 8.61 -20.19 18.61
CA GLY A 85 7.43 -19.99 19.42
C GLY A 85 6.26 -19.29 18.73
N MET A 86 6.42 -18.88 17.44
CA MET A 86 5.33 -18.25 16.71
C MET A 86 5.50 -18.40 15.20
N ALA A 87 4.40 -18.35 14.48
CA ALA A 87 4.40 -18.42 13.02
C ALA A 87 3.29 -17.55 12.48
N THR A 88 3.47 -17.03 11.26
CA THR A 88 2.43 -16.29 10.58
C THR A 88 2.24 -16.87 9.18
N ASN A 89 1.01 -16.81 8.69
CA ASN A 89 0.66 -17.24 7.33
C ASN A 89 -0.59 -16.46 6.92
N ILE A 90 -0.36 -15.28 6.34
CA ILE A 90 -1.43 -14.36 5.95
C ILE A 90 -1.63 -14.49 4.44
N PRO A 91 -2.86 -14.82 3.99
CA PRO A 91 -3.09 -14.99 2.55
C PRO A 91 -3.12 -13.65 1.82
N PRO A 92 -2.74 -13.63 0.54
CA PRO A 92 -2.83 -12.40 -0.26
C PRO A 92 -4.26 -12.05 -0.65
N HIS A 93 -4.50 -10.78 -0.94
CA HIS A 93 -5.84 -10.24 -1.20
C HIS A 93 -5.81 -9.31 -2.43
N ASN A 94 -6.99 -9.07 -2.97
CA ASN A 94 -7.19 -8.13 -4.06
C ASN A 94 -7.03 -6.69 -3.55
N LEU A 95 -6.15 -5.91 -4.17
CA LEU A 95 -5.85 -4.54 -3.73
C LEU A 95 -7.10 -3.66 -3.77
N GLY A 96 -7.87 -3.73 -4.85
CA GLY A 96 -9.09 -2.94 -4.97
C GLY A 96 -10.10 -3.24 -3.87
N GLU A 97 -10.31 -4.53 -3.58
CA GLU A 97 -11.23 -4.96 -2.50
C GLU A 97 -10.77 -4.47 -1.14
N VAL A 98 -9.48 -4.61 -0.84
CA VAL A 98 -8.93 -4.19 0.45
C VAL A 98 -9.02 -2.68 0.64
N VAL A 99 -8.73 -1.93 -0.42
CA VAL A 99 -8.87 -0.46 -0.37
C VAL A 99 -10.36 -0.09 -0.19
N ASP A 100 -11.26 -0.73 -0.92
CA ASP A 100 -12.69 -0.43 -0.79
C ASP A 100 -13.21 -0.75 0.62
N ALA A 101 -12.73 -1.84 1.24
CA ALA A 101 -13.07 -2.16 2.62
C ALA A 101 -12.54 -1.11 3.60
N THR A 102 -11.30 -0.64 3.37
CA THR A 102 -10.71 0.43 4.18
C THR A 102 -11.54 1.72 4.07
N LEU A 103 -11.93 2.08 2.84
CA LEU A 103 -12.77 3.26 2.59
C LEU A 103 -14.14 3.13 3.28
N ALA A 104 -14.74 1.93 3.25
CA ALA A 104 -16.02 1.69 3.91
C ALA A 104 -15.90 1.88 5.43
N MET A 105 -14.80 1.44 6.03
CA MET A 105 -14.54 1.63 7.46
C MET A 105 -14.37 3.12 7.81
N ILE A 106 -13.64 3.86 6.98
CA ILE A 106 -13.44 5.30 7.17
C ILE A 106 -14.79 6.02 7.12
N GLU A 107 -15.61 5.73 6.12
CA GLU A 107 -16.92 6.37 5.95
C GLU A 107 -17.84 6.06 7.13
N ARG A 108 -17.87 4.81 7.59
CA ARG A 108 -18.67 4.42 8.76
C ARG A 108 -18.23 5.17 10.01
N GLN A 109 -16.92 5.32 10.21
CA GLN A 109 -16.37 6.04 11.36
C GLN A 109 -16.76 7.52 11.34
N LEU A 110 -16.73 8.14 10.15
CA LEU A 110 -17.08 9.54 9.99
C LEU A 110 -18.58 9.80 10.18
N GLU A 111 -19.42 8.85 9.77
CA GLU A 111 -20.88 8.96 9.94
C GLU A 111 -21.33 8.80 11.39
N GLY A 112 -20.51 8.16 12.23
CA GLY A 112 -20.80 8.00 13.65
C GLY A 112 -21.89 6.98 13.96
N GLY A 113 -22.16 6.08 13.04
CA GLY A 113 -23.13 5.00 13.23
C GLY A 113 -22.51 3.79 13.93
N PRO A 114 -23.26 2.67 14.01
CA PRO A 114 -22.71 1.45 14.58
C PRO A 114 -21.53 0.96 13.77
N ASP A 115 -20.61 0.31 14.45
CA ASP A 115 -19.37 -0.17 13.86
C ASP A 115 -19.66 -1.15 12.69
N ILE A 116 -18.80 -1.13 11.68
CA ILE A 116 -18.96 -2.00 10.52
C ILE A 116 -18.84 -3.49 10.94
N THR A 117 -19.70 -4.33 10.42
CA THR A 117 -19.71 -5.75 10.77
C THR A 117 -18.78 -6.55 9.86
N LEU A 118 -18.43 -7.75 10.29
CA LEU A 118 -17.64 -8.67 9.47
C LEU A 118 -18.39 -9.03 8.19
N GLU A 119 -19.69 -9.19 8.26
CA GLU A 119 -20.53 -9.51 7.10
C GLU A 119 -20.47 -8.40 6.04
N GLU A 120 -20.52 -7.17 6.49
CA GLU A 120 -20.40 -6.01 5.58
C GLU A 120 -19.00 -5.97 4.92
N LEU A 121 -17.96 -6.23 5.70
CA LEU A 121 -16.59 -6.30 5.17
C LEU A 121 -16.43 -7.45 4.18
N MET A 122 -17.02 -8.62 4.47
CA MET A 122 -16.92 -9.78 3.59
C MET A 122 -17.76 -9.64 2.31
N ALA A 123 -18.73 -8.72 2.30
CA ALA A 123 -19.42 -8.37 1.05
C ALA A 123 -18.45 -7.66 0.07
N ILE A 124 -17.45 -6.98 0.61
CA ILE A 124 -16.43 -6.27 -0.18
C ILE A 124 -15.21 -7.17 -0.42
N VAL A 125 -14.73 -7.86 0.62
CA VAL A 125 -13.59 -8.78 0.57
C VAL A 125 -14.09 -10.19 0.87
N PRO A 126 -14.61 -10.91 -0.14
CA PRO A 126 -15.23 -12.22 0.11
C PRO A 126 -14.25 -13.32 0.51
N GLY A 127 -12.96 -13.09 0.32
CA GLY A 127 -11.89 -14.03 0.64
C GLY A 127 -10.58 -13.56 0.08
N PRO A 128 -9.51 -14.31 0.30
CA PRO A 128 -8.22 -14.02 -0.34
C PRO A 128 -8.32 -14.02 -1.87
N ASP A 129 -7.30 -13.46 -2.50
CA ASP A 129 -7.20 -13.43 -3.96
C ASP A 129 -5.79 -13.90 -4.34
N PHE A 130 -5.63 -15.21 -4.47
CA PHE A 130 -4.33 -15.82 -4.70
C PHE A 130 -3.78 -15.47 -6.08
N PRO A 131 -2.48 -15.18 -6.20
CA PRO A 131 -1.89 -14.78 -7.49
C PRO A 131 -1.97 -15.87 -8.56
N THR A 132 -2.06 -17.15 -8.17
CA THR A 132 -2.17 -18.25 -9.10
C THR A 132 -3.63 -18.55 -9.52
N GLY A 133 -4.60 -17.79 -9.03
CA GLY A 133 -6.00 -17.99 -9.34
C GLY A 133 -6.59 -19.12 -8.50
N ALA A 134 -7.05 -20.18 -9.15
CA ALA A 134 -7.77 -21.29 -8.52
C ALA A 134 -9.17 -20.84 -8.04
N MET A 135 -9.85 -21.73 -7.37
CA MET A 135 -11.21 -21.51 -6.87
C MET A 135 -11.25 -21.75 -5.36
N MET A 136 -11.82 -20.82 -4.63
CA MET A 136 -12.05 -21.01 -3.18
C MET A 136 -13.36 -21.77 -2.99
N LEU A 137 -13.32 -22.82 -2.18
CA LEU A 137 -14.49 -23.65 -1.88
C LEU A 137 -15.16 -23.19 -0.61
N GLY A 138 -16.28 -22.51 -0.75
CA GLY A 138 -17.03 -21.96 0.37
C GLY A 138 -16.30 -20.81 1.06
N GLN A 139 -17.00 -20.10 1.89
CA GLN A 139 -16.45 -18.93 2.60
C GLN A 139 -16.13 -19.21 4.07
N GLY A 140 -16.43 -20.41 4.59
CA GLY A 140 -16.27 -20.73 6.01
C GLY A 140 -14.85 -20.53 6.53
N GLY A 141 -13.87 -21.03 5.78
CA GLY A 141 -12.46 -20.89 6.16
C GLY A 141 -12.00 -19.43 6.19
N ALA A 142 -12.38 -18.67 5.17
CA ALA A 142 -12.06 -17.24 5.11
C ALA A 142 -12.78 -16.48 6.23
N ARG A 143 -14.06 -16.81 6.48
CA ARG A 143 -14.84 -16.18 7.56
C ARG A 143 -14.17 -16.41 8.92
N ASN A 144 -13.73 -17.64 9.18
CA ASN A 144 -13.03 -17.94 10.43
C ASN A 144 -11.72 -17.16 10.56
N ALA A 145 -10.94 -17.13 9.47
CA ALA A 145 -9.69 -16.36 9.46
C ALA A 145 -9.95 -14.88 9.72
N TYR A 146 -10.96 -14.32 9.08
CA TYR A 146 -11.28 -12.90 9.22
C TYR A 146 -11.87 -12.55 10.59
N ALA A 147 -12.58 -13.49 11.22
CA ALA A 147 -13.15 -13.28 12.54
C ALA A 147 -12.12 -13.45 13.66
N THR A 148 -11.28 -14.48 13.57
CA THR A 148 -10.41 -14.91 14.68
C THR A 148 -8.91 -14.81 14.40
N GLY A 149 -8.53 -14.60 13.12
CA GLY A 149 -7.14 -14.67 12.69
C GLY A 149 -6.72 -16.05 12.23
N ARG A 150 -7.54 -17.08 12.43
CA ARG A 150 -7.21 -18.47 12.03
C ARG A 150 -8.34 -19.09 11.23
N GLY A 151 -7.97 -19.79 10.17
CA GLY A 151 -8.93 -20.51 9.35
C GLY A 151 -8.24 -21.34 8.28
N SER A 152 -8.91 -22.36 7.79
CA SER A 152 -8.42 -23.22 6.71
C SER A 152 -9.20 -22.89 5.45
N ILE A 153 -8.52 -22.28 4.48
CA ILE A 153 -9.15 -21.81 3.23
C ILE A 153 -8.91 -22.86 2.16
N MET A 154 -10.00 -23.52 1.75
CA MET A 154 -9.90 -24.60 0.78
C MET A 154 -9.85 -24.05 -0.64
N MET A 155 -8.84 -24.48 -1.41
CA MET A 155 -8.63 -24.08 -2.79
C MET A 155 -8.69 -25.30 -3.70
N ARG A 156 -9.19 -25.11 -4.91
CA ARG A 156 -9.27 -26.15 -5.93
C ARG A 156 -8.83 -25.58 -7.27
N ALA A 157 -8.08 -26.36 -8.03
CA ALA A 157 -7.70 -26.02 -9.41
C ALA A 157 -8.95 -25.76 -10.25
N THR A 158 -8.91 -24.76 -11.12
CA THR A 158 -9.96 -24.60 -12.12
C THR A 158 -9.69 -25.53 -13.30
N HIS A 159 -10.72 -25.95 -13.98
CA HIS A 159 -10.60 -26.91 -15.07
C HIS A 159 -11.64 -26.67 -16.15
N ILE A 160 -11.36 -27.21 -17.33
CA ILE A 160 -12.33 -27.37 -18.43
C ILE A 160 -12.27 -28.82 -18.91
N ILE A 161 -13.33 -29.28 -19.55
CA ILE A 161 -13.38 -30.62 -20.16
C ILE A 161 -13.36 -30.41 -21.67
N GLU A 162 -12.39 -31.01 -22.33
CA GLU A 162 -12.27 -30.93 -23.78
C GLU A 162 -12.64 -32.27 -24.40
N GLU A 163 -13.40 -32.24 -25.50
CA GLU A 163 -13.76 -33.41 -26.27
C GLU A 163 -12.63 -33.70 -27.29
N GLY A 164 -12.18 -34.91 -27.31
CA GLY A 164 -11.15 -35.37 -28.25
C GLY A 164 -11.71 -36.29 -29.30
N ARG A 165 -10.82 -36.92 -30.05
CA ARG A 165 -11.18 -37.89 -31.10
C ARG A 165 -11.72 -39.15 -30.44
N ASN A 166 -12.65 -39.85 -31.14
CA ASN A 166 -13.20 -41.15 -30.72
C ASN A 166 -13.90 -41.11 -29.37
N ASP A 167 -14.64 -40.00 -29.10
CA ASP A 167 -15.43 -39.80 -27.87
C ASP A 167 -14.61 -39.84 -26.58
N ARG A 168 -13.30 -39.57 -26.67
CA ARG A 168 -12.45 -39.41 -25.49
C ARG A 168 -12.54 -38.00 -24.97
N GLN A 169 -12.48 -37.88 -23.67
CA GLN A 169 -12.46 -36.57 -22.97
C GLN A 169 -11.10 -36.34 -22.34
N SER A 170 -10.78 -35.07 -22.17
CA SER A 170 -9.60 -34.63 -21.41
C SER A 170 -10.02 -33.62 -20.37
N ILE A 171 -9.47 -33.76 -19.16
CA ILE A 171 -9.59 -32.74 -18.12
C ILE A 171 -8.37 -31.83 -18.26
N VAL A 172 -8.59 -30.53 -18.44
CA VAL A 172 -7.51 -29.57 -18.57
C VAL A 172 -7.56 -28.66 -17.34
N LEU A 173 -6.55 -28.75 -16.48
CA LEU A 173 -6.41 -27.82 -15.34
C LEU A 173 -5.90 -26.49 -15.87
N THR A 174 -6.62 -25.41 -15.58
CA THR A 174 -6.31 -24.08 -16.09
C THR A 174 -5.71 -23.16 -15.02
N SER A 175 -5.70 -23.61 -13.77
CA SER A 175 -5.01 -22.96 -12.67
C SER A 175 -4.65 -23.98 -11.61
N ILE A 176 -3.76 -23.62 -10.71
CA ILE A 176 -3.24 -24.51 -9.66
C ILE A 176 -3.38 -23.78 -8.32
N PRO A 177 -3.73 -24.49 -7.22
CA PRO A 177 -3.79 -23.85 -5.92
C PRO A 177 -2.48 -23.13 -5.55
N PHE A 178 -2.62 -22.04 -4.78
CA PHE A 178 -1.49 -21.22 -4.36
C PHE A 178 -0.47 -22.06 -3.59
N GLN A 179 0.81 -21.87 -3.90
CA GLN A 179 1.95 -22.57 -3.27
C GLN A 179 2.05 -24.05 -3.63
N VAL A 180 1.30 -24.51 -4.60
CA VAL A 180 1.45 -25.87 -5.16
C VAL A 180 2.29 -25.75 -6.43
N GLY A 181 3.40 -26.49 -6.49
CA GLY A 181 4.25 -26.53 -7.67
C GLY A 181 3.61 -27.36 -8.78
N LYS A 182 3.66 -26.85 -10.01
CA LYS A 182 3.01 -27.51 -11.17
C LYS A 182 3.61 -28.88 -11.46
N SER A 183 4.94 -28.99 -11.53
CA SER A 183 5.62 -30.26 -11.82
C SER A 183 5.34 -31.31 -10.73
N GLY A 184 5.35 -30.86 -9.46
CA GLY A 184 5.02 -31.76 -8.33
C GLY A 184 3.58 -32.26 -8.40
N LEU A 185 2.65 -31.38 -8.82
CA LEU A 185 1.24 -31.78 -8.99
C LEU A 185 1.12 -32.83 -10.10
N VAL A 186 1.78 -32.60 -11.25
CA VAL A 186 1.76 -33.55 -12.39
C VAL A 186 2.30 -34.92 -11.93
N GLU A 187 3.42 -34.94 -11.20
CA GLU A 187 4.00 -36.16 -10.66
C GLU A 187 3.03 -36.90 -9.74
N LYS A 188 2.37 -36.15 -8.82
CA LYS A 188 1.43 -36.78 -7.89
C LYS A 188 0.17 -37.32 -8.57
N ILE A 189 -0.28 -36.67 -9.63
CA ILE A 189 -1.40 -37.19 -10.43
C ILE A 189 -0.98 -38.51 -11.10
N ALA A 190 0.20 -38.53 -11.70
CA ALA A 190 0.74 -39.73 -12.37
C ALA A 190 0.90 -40.88 -11.36
N GLU A 191 1.44 -40.58 -10.19
CA GLU A 191 1.62 -41.57 -9.12
C GLU A 191 0.26 -42.13 -8.64
N ALA A 192 -0.73 -41.25 -8.43
CA ALA A 192 -2.06 -41.70 -8.03
C ALA A 192 -2.74 -42.56 -9.08
N ALA A 193 -2.49 -42.26 -10.36
CA ALA A 193 -3.01 -43.07 -11.46
C ALA A 193 -2.33 -44.48 -11.51
N ARG A 194 -1.01 -44.51 -11.29
CA ARG A 194 -0.29 -45.78 -11.22
C ARG A 194 -0.73 -46.66 -10.05
N ASP A 195 -0.98 -46.01 -8.90
CA ASP A 195 -1.43 -46.68 -7.66
C ASP A 195 -2.92 -47.03 -7.70
N LYS A 196 -3.61 -46.70 -8.79
CA LYS A 196 -5.05 -46.91 -8.97
C LYS A 196 -5.92 -46.17 -7.93
N ARG A 197 -5.38 -45.10 -7.34
CA ARG A 197 -6.18 -44.17 -6.50
C ARG A 197 -7.04 -43.25 -7.38
N ILE A 198 -6.56 -43.03 -8.62
CA ILE A 198 -7.34 -42.37 -9.67
C ILE A 198 -7.41 -43.32 -10.84
N GLU A 199 -8.62 -43.68 -11.25
CA GLU A 199 -8.84 -44.60 -12.35
C GLU A 199 -9.34 -43.84 -13.57
N GLY A 200 -9.06 -44.36 -14.77
CA GLY A 200 -9.56 -43.79 -16.02
C GLY A 200 -8.64 -42.76 -16.67
N VAL A 201 -7.43 -42.58 -16.16
CA VAL A 201 -6.42 -41.69 -16.77
C VAL A 201 -5.61 -42.46 -17.79
N ALA A 202 -5.56 -41.96 -19.04
CA ALA A 202 -4.78 -42.55 -20.13
C ALA A 202 -3.40 -41.92 -20.23
N ASP A 203 -3.29 -40.59 -20.08
CA ASP A 203 -2.04 -39.85 -20.21
C ASP A 203 -2.14 -38.51 -19.48
N ILE A 204 -0.99 -37.98 -19.11
CA ILE A 204 -0.90 -36.64 -18.45
C ILE A 204 0.21 -35.86 -19.16
N ARG A 205 -0.09 -34.63 -19.56
CA ARG A 205 0.87 -33.75 -20.24
C ARG A 205 0.80 -32.35 -19.66
N ASP A 206 1.93 -31.68 -19.56
CA ASP A 206 2.00 -30.25 -19.24
C ASP A 206 2.15 -29.49 -20.56
N GLU A 207 1.09 -28.78 -20.94
CA GLU A 207 1.05 -27.97 -22.15
C GLU A 207 1.02 -26.47 -21.79
N SER A 208 1.45 -26.11 -20.57
CA SER A 208 1.48 -24.72 -20.12
C SER A 208 2.46 -23.88 -20.96
N ASN A 209 2.10 -22.61 -21.15
CA ASN A 209 2.91 -21.68 -21.94
C ASN A 209 2.73 -20.27 -21.38
N ARG A 210 3.11 -19.25 -22.16
CA ARG A 210 3.00 -17.83 -21.75
C ARG A 210 1.55 -17.39 -21.52
N GLU A 211 0.60 -18.06 -22.11
CA GLU A 211 -0.83 -17.72 -21.96
C GLU A 211 -1.40 -18.22 -20.63
N GLY A 212 -0.77 -19.22 -20.03
CA GLY A 212 -1.19 -19.72 -18.73
C GLY A 212 -0.94 -21.19 -18.51
N VAL A 213 -1.47 -21.67 -17.39
CA VAL A 213 -1.39 -23.07 -16.97
C VAL A 213 -2.33 -23.91 -17.83
N ARG A 214 -1.79 -25.04 -18.31
CA ARG A 214 -2.58 -26.01 -19.07
C ARG A 214 -2.00 -27.39 -18.80
N VAL A 215 -2.56 -28.10 -17.80
CA VAL A 215 -2.19 -29.47 -17.48
C VAL A 215 -3.29 -30.37 -18.00
N VAL A 216 -2.97 -31.19 -19.01
CA VAL A 216 -3.94 -32.03 -19.72
C VAL A 216 -3.93 -33.42 -19.13
N ILE A 217 -5.07 -33.88 -18.63
CA ILE A 217 -5.29 -35.25 -18.13
C ILE A 217 -6.21 -35.94 -19.15
N GLU A 218 -5.61 -36.74 -20.01
CA GLU A 218 -6.33 -37.47 -21.05
C GLU A 218 -7.00 -38.69 -20.44
N LEU A 219 -8.31 -38.86 -20.67
CA LEU A 219 -9.08 -39.95 -20.08
C LEU A 219 -9.20 -41.14 -21.02
N LYS A 220 -9.36 -42.31 -20.43
CA LYS A 220 -9.69 -43.52 -21.17
C LYS A 220 -11.10 -43.41 -21.72
N ARG A 221 -11.38 -44.14 -22.79
CA ARG A 221 -12.62 -44.05 -23.55
C ARG A 221 -13.89 -44.26 -22.69
N ASP A 222 -13.81 -45.15 -21.74
CA ASP A 222 -14.94 -45.53 -20.87
C ASP A 222 -14.97 -44.75 -19.55
N ALA A 223 -14.05 -43.78 -19.34
CA ALA A 223 -13.97 -43.01 -18.10
C ALA A 223 -14.98 -41.85 -18.10
N THR A 224 -15.53 -41.57 -16.94
CA THR A 224 -16.43 -40.45 -16.69
C THR A 224 -15.60 -39.31 -16.05
N ALA A 225 -15.58 -38.14 -16.71
CA ALA A 225 -14.78 -36.99 -16.24
C ALA A 225 -15.11 -36.62 -14.80
N GLU A 226 -16.39 -36.60 -14.43
CA GLU A 226 -16.79 -36.21 -13.05
C GLU A 226 -16.23 -37.16 -11.99
N VAL A 227 -16.19 -38.47 -12.29
CA VAL A 227 -15.65 -39.46 -11.36
C VAL A 227 -14.15 -39.25 -11.21
N VAL A 228 -13.45 -39.03 -12.31
CA VAL A 228 -12.00 -38.78 -12.28
C VAL A 228 -11.70 -37.50 -11.53
N LEU A 229 -12.48 -36.43 -11.75
CA LEU A 229 -12.31 -35.17 -11.03
C LEU A 229 -12.46 -35.36 -9.51
N ASN A 230 -13.49 -36.12 -9.08
CA ASN A 230 -13.70 -36.36 -7.66
C ASN A 230 -12.51 -37.11 -7.02
N GLN A 231 -11.94 -38.06 -7.74
CA GLN A 231 -10.74 -38.78 -7.30
C GLN A 231 -9.52 -37.85 -7.28
N LEU A 232 -9.41 -36.98 -8.29
CA LEU A 232 -8.33 -36.00 -8.41
C LEU A 232 -8.32 -35.06 -7.19
N TRP A 233 -9.49 -34.53 -6.84
CA TRP A 233 -9.61 -33.62 -5.68
C TRP A 233 -9.27 -34.33 -4.37
N ARG A 234 -9.60 -35.60 -4.27
CA ARG A 234 -9.41 -36.38 -3.05
C ARG A 234 -7.97 -36.83 -2.83
N HIS A 235 -7.25 -37.13 -3.92
CA HIS A 235 -5.96 -37.81 -3.83
C HIS A 235 -4.75 -37.00 -4.27
N THR A 236 -4.95 -35.75 -4.70
CA THR A 236 -3.84 -34.93 -5.20
C THR A 236 -3.93 -33.49 -4.66
N PRO A 237 -2.83 -32.71 -4.74
CA PRO A 237 -2.86 -31.29 -4.38
C PRO A 237 -3.62 -30.39 -5.35
N ALA A 238 -4.31 -30.94 -6.36
CA ALA A 238 -5.23 -30.15 -7.19
C ALA A 238 -6.35 -29.54 -6.33
N GLN A 239 -6.61 -30.11 -5.15
CA GLN A 239 -7.36 -29.49 -4.07
C GLN A 239 -6.46 -29.44 -2.84
N SER A 240 -6.33 -28.25 -2.25
CA SER A 240 -5.38 -28.00 -1.18
C SER A 240 -5.95 -26.95 -0.25
N SER A 241 -5.48 -26.90 0.98
CA SER A 241 -5.91 -25.87 1.94
C SER A 241 -4.78 -24.89 2.22
N PHE A 242 -5.15 -23.63 2.44
CA PHE A 242 -4.24 -22.61 2.95
C PHE A 242 -4.56 -22.41 4.43
N PRO A 243 -3.64 -22.79 5.33
CA PRO A 243 -3.88 -22.64 6.77
C PRO A 243 -3.57 -21.21 7.20
N ALA A 244 -4.58 -20.33 7.18
CA ALA A 244 -4.41 -18.94 7.55
C ALA A 244 -4.13 -18.83 9.06
N ASN A 245 -3.11 -18.04 9.39
CA ASN A 245 -2.69 -17.74 10.76
C ASN A 245 -2.20 -16.30 10.75
N MET A 246 -3.13 -15.37 10.99
CA MET A 246 -2.87 -13.93 10.74
C MET A 246 -2.28 -13.28 11.98
N LEU A 247 -1.03 -13.66 12.28
CA LEU A 247 -0.24 -13.09 13.36
C LEU A 247 0.60 -11.94 12.81
N ALA A 248 0.48 -10.76 13.41
CA ALA A 248 1.24 -9.58 13.00
C ALA A 248 1.73 -8.83 14.23
N ILE A 249 2.72 -7.97 14.05
CA ILE A 249 3.27 -7.16 15.14
C ILE A 249 2.60 -5.78 15.10
N ARG A 250 1.96 -5.40 16.20
CA ARG A 250 1.37 -4.07 16.36
C ARG A 250 1.92 -3.45 17.64
N GLY A 251 2.53 -2.27 17.52
CA GLY A 251 3.13 -1.60 18.67
C GLY A 251 4.21 -2.43 19.36
N GLY A 252 4.96 -3.21 18.59
CA GLY A 252 6.04 -4.05 19.12
C GLY A 252 5.59 -5.39 19.70
N ARG A 253 4.29 -5.70 19.66
CA ARG A 253 3.75 -6.94 20.24
C ARG A 253 3.08 -7.79 19.18
N PRO A 254 3.34 -9.13 19.18
CA PRO A 254 2.60 -10.02 18.29
C PRO A 254 1.13 -10.11 18.69
N GLU A 255 0.24 -9.99 17.72
CA GLU A 255 -1.20 -10.11 17.92
C GLU A 255 -1.82 -10.98 16.83
N MET A 256 -2.74 -11.84 17.24
CA MET A 256 -3.60 -12.55 16.29
C MET A 256 -4.70 -11.58 15.86
N MET A 257 -4.79 -11.30 14.56
CA MET A 257 -5.66 -10.23 14.07
C MET A 257 -6.62 -10.74 12.99
N GLY A 258 -7.89 -10.39 13.13
CA GLY A 258 -8.87 -10.59 12.07
C GLY A 258 -8.76 -9.51 11.00
N LEU A 259 -9.60 -9.61 9.97
CA LEU A 259 -9.60 -8.63 8.87
C LEU A 259 -9.84 -7.22 9.38
N LYS A 260 -10.86 -7.03 10.21
CA LYS A 260 -11.21 -5.72 10.76
C LYS A 260 -10.07 -5.16 11.61
N ASP A 261 -9.40 -6.00 12.39
CA ASP A 261 -8.28 -5.57 13.24
C ASP A 261 -7.13 -5.02 12.39
N ILE A 262 -6.78 -5.71 11.31
CA ILE A 262 -5.68 -5.30 10.43
C ILE A 262 -6.04 -3.98 9.74
N LEU A 263 -7.26 -3.86 9.24
CA LEU A 263 -7.70 -2.62 8.56
C LEU A 263 -7.78 -1.46 9.54
N SER A 264 -8.24 -1.68 10.77
CA SER A 264 -8.28 -0.65 11.81
C SER A 264 -6.87 -0.17 12.17
N ALA A 265 -5.94 -1.12 12.32
CA ALA A 265 -4.54 -0.80 12.60
C ALA A 265 -3.92 0.02 11.46
N PHE A 266 -4.24 -0.34 10.22
CA PHE A 266 -3.76 0.38 9.05
C PHE A 266 -4.29 1.83 9.01
N ILE A 267 -5.58 2.01 9.29
CA ILE A 267 -6.20 3.35 9.32
C ILE A 267 -5.53 4.22 10.39
N ALA A 268 -5.34 3.67 11.60
CA ALA A 268 -4.66 4.38 12.69
C ALA A 268 -3.22 4.75 12.30
N PHE A 269 -2.53 3.85 11.63
CA PHE A 269 -1.17 4.09 11.15
C PHE A 269 -1.14 5.21 10.09
N ARG A 270 -2.08 5.18 9.14
CA ARG A 270 -2.16 6.25 8.13
C ARG A 270 -2.48 7.60 8.74
N GLU A 271 -3.34 7.62 9.75
CA GLU A 271 -3.64 8.86 10.47
C GLU A 271 -2.35 9.45 11.06
N GLU A 272 -1.52 8.62 11.68
CA GLU A 272 -0.23 9.05 12.24
C GLU A 272 0.73 9.53 11.14
N VAL A 273 0.84 8.78 10.04
CA VAL A 273 1.73 9.14 8.92
C VAL A 273 1.33 10.50 8.33
N ILE A 274 0.05 10.70 8.05
CA ILE A 274 -0.45 11.95 7.45
C ILE A 274 -0.25 13.11 8.42
N THR A 275 -0.53 12.91 9.71
CA THR A 275 -0.30 13.93 10.74
C THR A 275 1.17 14.35 10.78
N ARG A 276 2.09 13.38 10.80
CA ARG A 276 3.53 13.66 10.85
C ARG A 276 4.01 14.35 9.57
N ARG A 277 3.49 13.93 8.42
CA ARG A 277 3.81 14.58 7.13
C ARG A 277 3.36 16.05 7.15
N CYS A 278 2.13 16.30 7.59
CA CYS A 278 1.59 17.67 7.65
C CYS A 278 2.42 18.55 8.58
N LYS A 279 2.85 18.03 9.72
CA LYS A 279 3.71 18.77 10.66
C LYS A 279 5.08 19.08 10.03
N PHE A 280 5.66 18.11 9.30
CA PHE A 280 6.92 18.31 8.60
C PHE A 280 6.80 19.38 7.52
N GLU A 281 5.78 19.27 6.69
CA GLU A 281 5.53 20.23 5.62
C GLU A 281 5.22 21.63 6.17
N LEU A 282 4.47 21.70 7.27
CA LEU A 282 4.16 22.97 7.95
C LEU A 282 5.43 23.67 8.43
N ALA A 283 6.31 22.93 9.11
CA ALA A 283 7.58 23.48 9.59
C ALA A 283 8.43 23.99 8.43
N LYS A 284 8.52 23.19 7.35
CA LYS A 284 9.29 23.55 6.16
C LYS A 284 8.70 24.81 5.48
N ALA A 285 7.38 24.88 5.34
CA ALA A 285 6.70 26.03 4.75
C ALA A 285 6.89 27.28 5.61
N ARG A 286 6.79 27.15 6.94
CA ARG A 286 7.03 28.26 7.87
C ARG A 286 8.47 28.76 7.80
N ASP A 287 9.45 27.87 7.74
CA ASP A 287 10.85 28.26 7.63
C ASP A 287 11.10 29.06 6.36
N ARG A 288 10.57 28.61 5.23
CA ARG A 288 10.72 29.35 3.95
C ARG A 288 9.97 30.68 3.99
N ALA A 289 8.74 30.67 4.49
CA ALA A 289 7.91 31.89 4.57
C ALA A 289 8.53 32.92 5.52
N HIS A 290 9.18 32.47 6.59
CA HIS A 290 9.89 33.37 7.52
C HIS A 290 10.98 34.17 6.79
N ILE A 291 11.75 33.50 5.93
CA ILE A 291 12.77 34.15 5.10
C ILE A 291 12.10 35.17 4.15
N LEU A 292 11.00 34.77 3.51
CA LEU A 292 10.30 35.66 2.57
C LEU A 292 9.67 36.86 3.27
N LEU A 293 9.20 36.70 4.51
CA LEU A 293 8.74 37.87 5.30
C LEU A 293 9.84 38.90 5.44
N GLY A 294 11.05 38.46 5.78
CA GLY A 294 12.21 39.33 5.88
C GLY A 294 12.52 40.02 4.56
N LEU A 295 12.46 39.28 3.45
CA LEU A 295 12.73 39.88 2.14
C LEU A 295 11.67 40.91 1.73
N VAL A 296 10.39 40.66 2.07
CA VAL A 296 9.32 41.65 1.81
C VAL A 296 9.55 42.91 2.63
N VAL A 297 9.93 42.77 3.90
CA VAL A 297 10.26 43.93 4.75
C VAL A 297 11.38 44.76 4.11
N ALA A 298 12.45 44.08 3.66
CA ALA A 298 13.60 44.75 3.04
C ALA A 298 13.20 45.48 1.77
N VAL A 299 12.44 44.85 0.90
CA VAL A 299 12.04 45.40 -0.38
C VAL A 299 11.04 46.54 -0.19
N SER A 300 10.14 46.42 0.77
CA SER A 300 9.17 47.47 1.08
C SER A 300 9.84 48.72 1.73
N ASN A 301 11.03 48.53 2.33
CA ASN A 301 11.78 49.58 2.99
C ASN A 301 13.18 49.71 2.35
N LEU A 302 13.28 49.57 1.03
CA LEU A 302 14.54 49.39 0.33
C LEU A 302 15.49 50.54 0.54
N ASP A 303 15.01 51.78 0.46
CA ASP A 303 15.86 52.98 0.64
C ASP A 303 16.55 52.99 2.01
N GLU A 304 15.80 52.64 3.04
CA GLU A 304 16.34 52.59 4.39
C GLU A 304 17.33 51.46 4.60
N VAL A 305 17.04 50.28 4.04
CA VAL A 305 17.94 49.13 4.07
C VAL A 305 19.27 49.48 3.37
N VAL A 306 19.19 50.06 2.19
CA VAL A 306 20.38 50.46 1.41
C VAL A 306 21.18 51.52 2.20
N ARG A 307 20.49 52.49 2.81
CA ARG A 307 21.14 53.53 3.64
C ARG A 307 21.93 52.89 4.79
N ILE A 308 21.32 51.95 5.49
CA ILE A 308 21.97 51.24 6.61
C ILE A 308 23.20 50.46 6.13
N ILE A 309 23.07 49.73 5.02
CA ILE A 309 24.16 48.91 4.49
C ILE A 309 25.33 49.79 4.06
N ARG A 310 25.03 50.89 3.32
CA ARG A 310 26.07 51.81 2.82
C ARG A 310 26.77 52.56 3.98
N GLY A 311 26.01 52.86 5.03
CA GLY A 311 26.54 53.58 6.19
C GLY A 311 27.34 52.73 7.14
N SER A 312 27.38 51.43 6.93
CA SER A 312 28.05 50.49 7.84
C SER A 312 29.50 50.24 7.35
N ASN A 313 30.41 50.12 8.32
CA ASN A 313 31.84 49.95 8.06
C ASN A 313 32.23 48.52 7.76
N SER A 314 31.32 47.56 8.01
CA SER A 314 31.58 46.13 7.77
C SER A 314 30.25 45.40 7.60
N PRO A 315 30.28 44.21 6.98
CA PRO A 315 29.06 43.37 6.93
C PRO A 315 28.48 43.05 8.30
N ALA A 316 29.34 42.84 9.31
CA ALA A 316 28.91 42.57 10.68
C ALA A 316 28.16 43.76 11.28
N ALA A 317 28.63 44.98 11.03
CA ALA A 317 27.95 46.20 11.51
C ALA A 317 26.60 46.40 10.82
N ALA A 318 26.51 46.12 9.50
CA ALA A 318 25.25 46.15 8.75
C ALA A 318 24.24 45.16 9.33
N ARG A 319 24.69 43.92 9.60
CA ARG A 319 23.86 42.86 10.19
C ARG A 319 23.28 43.31 11.53
N GLU A 320 24.12 43.83 12.42
CA GLU A 320 23.67 44.31 13.74
C GLU A 320 22.68 45.48 13.63
N ALA A 321 22.91 46.40 12.71
CA ALA A 321 22.03 47.55 12.52
C ALA A 321 20.66 47.13 12.02
N LEU A 322 20.60 46.16 11.10
CA LEU A 322 19.31 45.65 10.59
C LEU A 322 18.56 44.87 11.68
N LEU A 323 19.27 44.09 12.51
CA LEU A 323 18.67 43.32 13.61
C LEU A 323 18.09 44.23 14.70
N ALA A 324 18.77 45.34 15.00
CA ALA A 324 18.37 46.24 16.08
C ALA A 324 17.13 47.08 15.77
N ARG A 325 16.84 47.26 14.48
CA ARG A 325 15.77 48.14 14.03
C ARG A 325 14.40 47.47 14.09
N GLU A 326 13.39 48.23 14.47
CA GLU A 326 11.98 47.82 14.35
C GLU A 326 11.43 48.30 13.02
N TRP A 327 10.82 47.42 12.28
CA TRP A 327 10.32 47.70 10.92
C TRP A 327 8.80 47.75 10.93
N PRO A 328 8.18 48.65 10.12
CA PRO A 328 6.72 48.63 10.00
C PRO A 328 6.23 47.33 9.39
N ILE A 329 5.10 46.84 9.89
CA ILE A 329 4.57 45.53 9.42
C ILE A 329 3.96 45.60 8.02
N GLY A 330 3.27 46.69 7.69
CA GLY A 330 2.82 46.96 6.32
C GLY A 330 2.16 45.76 5.62
N GLU A 331 2.69 45.43 4.47
CA GLU A 331 2.17 44.36 3.62
C GLU A 331 2.29 42.95 4.21
N ILE A 332 3.14 42.74 5.21
CA ILE A 332 3.32 41.43 5.81
C ILE A 332 2.34 41.15 6.97
N ALA A 333 1.59 42.17 7.41
CA ALA A 333 0.67 42.02 8.54
C ALA A 333 -0.25 40.79 8.42
N PRO A 334 -0.89 40.53 7.27
CA PRO A 334 -1.77 39.36 7.17
C PRO A 334 -1.04 37.99 7.29
N TYR A 335 0.27 37.97 7.08
CA TYR A 335 1.03 36.71 7.07
C TYR A 335 1.75 36.42 8.39
N ILE A 336 2.03 37.44 9.22
CA ILE A 336 2.88 37.26 10.39
C ILE A 336 2.32 36.17 11.33
N ARG A 337 1.03 36.20 11.58
CA ARG A 337 0.40 35.25 12.52
C ARG A 337 0.54 33.81 12.07
N LEU A 338 0.29 33.58 10.78
CA LEU A 338 0.40 32.24 10.20
C LEU A 338 1.85 31.72 10.21
N VAL A 339 2.77 32.57 9.79
CA VAL A 339 4.17 32.19 9.59
C VAL A 339 4.89 32.05 10.93
N GLU A 340 4.67 33.00 11.85
CA GLU A 340 5.37 33.05 13.15
C GLU A 340 4.62 32.30 14.25
N ALA A 341 3.49 31.69 13.94
CA ALA A 341 2.66 30.92 14.89
C ALA A 341 2.25 31.77 16.13
N ILE A 342 1.90 33.05 15.91
CA ILE A 342 1.50 33.97 16.96
C ILE A 342 -0.01 33.81 17.25
N GLU A 343 -0.36 33.63 18.50
CA GLU A 343 -1.76 33.57 18.96
C GLU A 343 -2.26 34.94 19.33
N GLY A 344 -3.55 35.22 19.07
CA GLY A 344 -4.20 36.47 19.42
C GLY A 344 -4.20 37.49 18.29
N GLU A 345 -4.76 38.67 18.56
CA GLU A 345 -4.83 39.75 17.56
C GLU A 345 -3.59 40.62 17.63
N MET A 346 -3.13 41.09 16.48
CA MET A 346 -2.02 42.04 16.40
C MET A 346 -2.57 43.45 16.28
N GLU A 347 -1.95 44.38 17.03
CA GLU A 347 -2.32 45.78 16.96
C GLU A 347 -1.81 46.41 15.65
N ASP A 348 -2.57 47.37 15.13
CA ASP A 348 -2.22 48.09 13.90
C ASP A 348 -0.86 48.81 13.99
N THR A 349 -0.44 49.15 15.22
CA THR A 349 0.82 49.83 15.47
C THR A 349 1.99 48.90 15.70
N ALA A 350 1.78 47.58 15.58
CA ALA A 350 2.83 46.60 15.80
C ALA A 350 3.99 46.79 14.82
N THR A 351 5.19 46.48 15.28
CA THR A 351 6.39 46.50 14.48
C THR A 351 6.97 45.07 14.41
N TYR A 352 7.90 44.85 13.48
CA TYR A 352 8.50 43.55 13.23
C TYR A 352 10.01 43.66 13.36
N ARG A 353 10.63 42.72 14.09
CA ARG A 353 12.09 42.63 14.19
C ARG A 353 12.56 41.45 13.37
N LEU A 354 13.56 41.69 12.53
CA LEU A 354 14.15 40.65 11.69
C LEU A 354 14.99 39.69 12.54
N SER A 355 14.97 38.42 12.17
CA SER A 355 15.86 37.41 12.74
C SER A 355 17.20 37.39 11.99
N GLU A 356 18.19 36.69 12.57
CA GLU A 356 19.50 36.54 11.94
C GLU A 356 19.41 35.86 10.57
N ILE A 357 18.53 34.84 10.43
CA ILE A 357 18.33 34.13 9.18
C ILE A 357 17.79 35.08 8.11
N GLN A 358 16.81 35.91 8.50
CA GLN A 358 16.22 36.91 7.58
C GLN A 358 17.25 37.94 7.15
N VAL A 359 18.04 38.46 8.10
CA VAL A 359 19.07 39.48 7.78
C VAL A 359 20.12 38.88 6.86
N LYS A 360 20.54 37.65 7.09
CA LYS A 360 21.49 36.97 6.19
C LYS A 360 20.92 36.90 4.77
N ALA A 361 19.65 36.53 4.62
CA ALA A 361 18.98 36.45 3.33
C ALA A 361 18.93 37.82 2.64
N ILE A 362 18.68 38.89 3.42
CA ILE A 362 18.65 40.27 2.90
C ILE A 362 20.02 40.68 2.38
N LEU A 363 21.08 40.41 3.14
CA LEU A 363 22.46 40.78 2.76
C LEU A 363 22.93 39.94 1.55
N ASP A 364 22.39 38.76 1.34
CA ASP A 364 22.74 37.91 0.18
C ASP A 364 21.85 38.16 -1.04
N LEU A 365 20.92 39.14 -0.97
CA LEU A 365 20.00 39.44 -2.08
C LEU A 365 20.77 39.88 -3.35
N ARG A 366 20.41 39.24 -4.45
CA ARG A 366 20.95 39.64 -5.78
C ARG A 366 20.16 40.81 -6.33
N LEU A 367 20.85 41.69 -7.03
CA LEU A 367 20.29 42.94 -7.54
C LEU A 367 19.02 42.74 -8.39
N HIS A 368 18.97 41.67 -9.20
CA HIS A 368 17.80 41.45 -10.06
C HIS A 368 16.53 41.17 -9.25
N ARG A 369 16.66 40.71 -8.01
CA ARG A 369 15.49 40.48 -7.12
C ARG A 369 14.87 41.79 -6.62
N LEU A 370 15.60 42.91 -6.81
CA LEU A 370 15.10 44.23 -6.40
C LEU A 370 14.25 44.89 -7.47
N THR A 371 14.14 44.29 -8.67
CA THR A 371 13.25 44.80 -9.72
C THR A 371 11.79 44.63 -9.33
N ALA A 372 10.90 45.36 -10.00
CA ALA A 372 9.46 45.21 -9.77
C ALA A 372 8.99 43.74 -9.93
N LEU A 373 9.47 43.08 -11.01
CA LEU A 373 9.15 41.68 -11.24
C LEU A 373 9.68 40.81 -10.11
N GLY A 374 10.91 41.01 -9.67
CA GLY A 374 11.49 40.23 -8.55
C GLY A 374 10.73 40.40 -7.25
N ARG A 375 10.28 41.66 -6.98
CA ARG A 375 9.44 41.93 -5.79
C ARG A 375 8.09 41.21 -5.85
N ASP A 376 7.47 41.23 -7.05
CA ASP A 376 6.18 40.52 -7.26
C ASP A 376 6.34 39.02 -7.09
N GLU A 377 7.46 38.45 -7.53
CA GLU A 377 7.75 37.02 -7.35
C GLU A 377 7.86 36.65 -5.86
N ILE A 378 8.55 37.47 -5.07
CA ILE A 378 8.70 37.24 -3.62
C ILE A 378 7.32 37.26 -2.95
N GLY A 379 6.52 38.29 -3.26
CA GLY A 379 5.17 38.44 -2.69
C GLY A 379 4.26 37.30 -3.07
N LYS A 380 4.34 36.84 -4.34
CA LYS A 380 3.54 35.72 -4.83
C LYS A 380 3.91 34.42 -4.10
N GLU A 381 5.21 34.15 -3.97
CA GLU A 381 5.69 32.95 -3.26
C GLU A 381 5.22 32.95 -1.81
N LEU A 382 5.31 34.12 -1.13
CA LEU A 382 4.83 34.24 0.26
C LEU A 382 3.33 33.95 0.35
N GLY A 383 2.54 34.47 -0.58
CA GLY A 383 1.08 34.22 -0.62
C GLY A 383 0.76 32.74 -0.81
N GLU A 384 1.50 32.08 -1.69
CA GLU A 384 1.31 30.65 -1.94
C GLU A 384 1.66 29.81 -0.69
N LEU A 385 2.76 30.16 -0.02
CA LEU A 385 3.16 29.49 1.22
C LEU A 385 2.15 29.74 2.35
N ALA A 386 1.61 30.95 2.44
CA ALA A 386 0.57 31.26 3.43
C ALA A 386 -0.67 30.40 3.23
N SER A 387 -1.10 30.23 1.96
CA SER A 387 -2.23 29.34 1.64
C SER A 387 -1.93 27.89 2.00
N GLU A 388 -0.72 27.42 1.71
CA GLU A 388 -0.27 26.08 2.08
C GLU A 388 -0.30 25.89 3.59
N ILE A 389 0.22 26.87 4.34
CA ILE A 389 0.22 26.83 5.81
C ILE A 389 -1.22 26.76 6.36
N GLU A 390 -2.13 27.57 5.82
CA GLU A 390 -3.54 27.53 6.22
C GLU A 390 -4.16 26.15 5.99
N GLU A 391 -3.90 25.55 4.84
CA GLU A 391 -4.44 24.23 4.50
C GLU A 391 -3.89 23.17 5.46
N LEU A 392 -2.57 23.18 5.71
CA LEU A 392 -1.94 22.21 6.61
C LEU A 392 -2.49 22.35 8.03
N LEU A 393 -2.65 23.60 8.51
CA LEU A 393 -3.23 23.85 9.83
C LEU A 393 -4.67 23.34 9.90
N SER A 394 -5.46 23.51 8.84
CA SER A 394 -6.85 23.06 8.82
C SER A 394 -6.94 21.54 8.86
N ILE A 395 -6.04 20.83 8.18
CA ILE A 395 -5.97 19.36 8.20
C ILE A 395 -5.60 18.88 9.61
N LEU A 396 -4.61 19.52 10.24
CA LEU A 396 -4.17 19.17 11.60
C LEU A 396 -5.22 19.43 12.66
N ALA A 397 -6.09 20.43 12.45
CA ALA A 397 -7.13 20.82 13.40
C ALA A 397 -8.44 20.04 13.26
N ASP A 398 -8.66 19.35 12.12
CA ASP A 398 -9.94 18.74 11.79
C ASP A 398 -9.72 17.31 11.29
N ARG A 399 -10.11 16.34 12.12
CA ARG A 399 -9.97 14.92 11.83
C ARG A 399 -10.75 14.50 10.57
N VAL A 400 -11.89 15.16 10.30
CA VAL A 400 -12.67 14.87 9.09
C VAL A 400 -11.86 15.25 7.84
N LYS A 401 -11.16 16.39 7.89
CA LYS A 401 -10.28 16.79 6.77
C LYS A 401 -9.11 15.84 6.60
N LEU A 402 -8.51 15.38 7.71
CA LEU A 402 -7.40 14.43 7.67
C LEU A 402 -7.86 13.11 7.02
N TYR A 403 -9.04 12.62 7.40
CA TYR A 403 -9.60 11.42 6.81
C TYR A 403 -9.97 11.64 5.33
N GLY A 404 -10.33 12.86 4.95
CA GLY A 404 -10.53 13.23 3.54
C GLY A 404 -9.26 13.07 2.72
N VAL A 405 -8.11 13.49 3.28
CA VAL A 405 -6.80 13.31 2.64
C VAL A 405 -6.49 11.81 2.50
N MET A 406 -6.69 11.05 3.56
CA MET A 406 -6.47 9.60 3.56
C MET A 406 -7.32 8.93 2.48
N ARG A 407 -8.60 9.31 2.40
CA ARG A 407 -9.54 8.79 1.41
C ARG A 407 -9.06 9.08 -0.02
N GLU A 408 -8.65 10.30 -0.30
CA GLU A 408 -8.14 10.67 -1.63
C GLU A 408 -6.92 9.85 -2.02
N GLU A 409 -6.01 9.63 -1.08
CA GLU A 409 -4.80 8.84 -1.32
C GLU A 409 -5.13 7.37 -1.62
N LEU A 410 -6.07 6.80 -0.85
CA LEU A 410 -6.52 5.42 -1.07
C LEU A 410 -7.21 5.25 -2.41
N VAL A 411 -8.09 6.19 -2.77
CA VAL A 411 -8.79 6.18 -4.06
C VAL A 411 -7.77 6.25 -5.21
N ALA A 412 -6.75 7.10 -5.09
CA ALA A 412 -5.71 7.23 -6.11
C ALA A 412 -4.94 5.91 -6.30
N VAL A 413 -4.60 5.23 -5.20
CA VAL A 413 -3.91 3.93 -5.26
C VAL A 413 -4.81 2.89 -5.94
N ARG A 414 -6.08 2.82 -5.54
CA ARG A 414 -7.04 1.89 -6.14
C ARG A 414 -7.19 2.14 -7.64
N ASP A 415 -7.39 3.39 -8.04
CA ASP A 415 -7.64 3.74 -9.44
C ASP A 415 -6.43 3.43 -10.33
N GLU A 416 -5.22 3.55 -9.80
CA GLU A 416 -4.00 3.26 -10.56
C GLU A 416 -3.64 1.79 -10.59
N PHE A 417 -3.82 1.06 -9.49
CA PHE A 417 -3.20 -0.27 -9.32
C PHE A 417 -4.19 -1.43 -9.17
N ALA A 418 -5.48 -1.18 -8.97
CA ALA A 418 -6.43 -2.28 -8.80
C ALA A 418 -6.56 -3.10 -10.08
N THR A 419 -6.62 -4.42 -9.89
CA THR A 419 -6.80 -5.37 -10.99
C THR A 419 -7.98 -6.28 -10.66
N PRO A 420 -8.58 -6.92 -11.68
CA PRO A 420 -9.67 -7.87 -11.42
C PRO A 420 -9.22 -9.01 -10.52
N ARG A 421 -10.17 -9.61 -9.81
CA ARG A 421 -9.96 -10.78 -8.97
C ARG A 421 -9.47 -11.96 -9.82
N LYS A 422 -8.46 -12.63 -9.38
CA LYS A 422 -7.94 -13.85 -10.02
C LYS A 422 -8.64 -15.09 -9.52
N UNK A 423 -9.09 -15.18 -8.36
CA UNK A 423 -9.69 -16.31 -7.79
C UNK A 423 -11.15 -16.23 -8.02
N UNK A 424 -11.51 -17.22 -8.15
CA UNK A 424 -12.85 -17.37 -8.33
C UNK A 424 -13.46 -17.60 -6.99
N UNK A 425 -14.27 -17.24 -6.87
CA UNK A 425 -15.02 -17.52 -5.79
C UNK A 425 -16.08 -18.38 -6.19
N UNK A 426 -15.88 -19.19 -6.08
CA UNK A 426 -16.76 -20.08 -6.18
C UNK A 426 -17.61 -19.93 -5.12
N ARG A 427 -18.73 -19.50 -5.32
CA ARG A 427 -19.85 -19.54 -4.38
C ARG A 427 -20.34 -20.98 -4.30
N TRP A 428 -20.14 -21.58 -3.17
CA TRP A 428 -20.63 -22.92 -2.92
C TRP A 428 -22.16 -22.89 -2.96
N LEU A 429 -22.74 -23.52 -3.95
CA LEU A 429 -24.16 -23.83 -3.93
C LEU A 429 -24.30 -25.12 -3.10
N PRO A 430 -25.09 -25.12 -2.04
CA PRO A 430 -25.27 -26.38 -1.31
C PRO A 430 -25.81 -27.44 -2.29
N PRO A 431 -25.42 -28.70 -2.10
CA PRO A 431 -25.96 -29.76 -2.96
C PRO A 431 -27.49 -29.77 -2.85
N PRO A 432 -28.17 -30.07 -3.95
CA PRO A 432 -29.62 -30.16 -3.87
C PRO A 432 -30.01 -31.16 -2.78
N PRO A 433 -31.08 -30.87 -2.04
CA PRO A 433 -31.51 -31.81 -0.97
C PRO A 433 -31.67 -33.21 -1.55
N MET A 434 -31.06 -34.16 -0.88
CA MET A 434 -31.20 -35.54 -1.29
C MET A 434 -32.69 -35.89 -1.29
N ALA A 435 -33.16 -36.42 -2.42
CA ALA A 435 -34.56 -36.89 -2.49
C ALA A 435 -34.78 -37.87 -1.38
N SER A 436 -35.76 -37.63 -0.52
CA SER A 436 -36.12 -38.58 0.52
C SER A 436 -36.63 -39.86 -0.16
N THR A 437 -35.86 -40.92 -0.05
CA THR A 437 -36.33 -42.23 -0.45
C THR A 437 -37.37 -42.63 0.63
N THR A 438 -38.61 -42.30 0.35
CA THR A 438 -39.70 -42.86 1.12
C THR A 438 -39.75 -44.34 0.74
N ARG A 439 -39.24 -45.17 1.59
CA ARG A 439 -39.51 -46.62 1.44
C ARG A 439 -40.98 -46.83 1.79
N ILE A 440 -41.73 -47.34 0.81
CA ILE A 440 -43.06 -47.92 1.07
C ILE A 440 -42.84 -49.29 1.60
#